data_aca5eebc08a7f938d2f019531df5382b
#
_entry.id   aca5eebc08a7f938d2f019531df5382b
#
_cell.length_a   1.000
_cell.length_b   1.000
_cell.length_c   1.000
_cell.angle_alpha   90.00
_cell.angle_beta   90.00
_cell.angle_gamma   90.00
#
_symmetry.space_group_name_H-M   'P 1'
#
loop_
_entity.id
_entity.type
_entity.pdbx_description
1 polymer ?
#
loop_
_entity_poly.entity_id
_entity_poly.type
_entity_poly.pdbx_seq_one_letter_code
_entity_poly.pdbx_strand_id
1 'polypeptide(L)'
;MRLPLVDPSLDLLHNRRRLIDVRAPVEFAQGSLPGAVNLPLMDNEERHRVGIAYAEQGQDAAIALGKQLVDGGIKRARMTAWQQEIAAHPDALIYCFRGGLRSETAQQWLWEAGIERPRIRGGWKAMRKLICNHVDAASERPMLVISGLTGSAKTPLINNLEQGLDLEGCARHKGSAFGRHPLPAPCQIDFEHAMGMGLLNQQQPQGPTVVEDESRHIGAANVPLIFWRGMEKAPRVRVEMPLDWRLAQIRKDYIDDLWTLYQRQYGDWLGWALMRKQLSTALVRLRKRLGLARLQRLQRLQTLAFREHERGNRHAHEAWLGPLLTEYYDPLYRYQLEKHPQTFLHVGDWDSCLAFARDWSARHAA
;
A
#
# COMPACT_ATOMS: atom_id res chain seq x y z
N MET A 1 38.70 10.49 10.57
CA MET A 1 37.81 9.70 11.47
C MET A 1 36.68 9.10 10.65
N ARG A 2 36.36 7.82 10.74
CA ARG A 2 35.21 7.22 10.02
C ARG A 2 33.96 7.36 10.88
N LEU A 3 32.98 8.11 10.41
CA LEU A 3 31.68 8.22 11.07
C LEU A 3 30.90 6.87 10.95
N PRO A 4 30.06 6.51 11.95
CA PRO A 4 29.44 5.19 12.04
C PRO A 4 28.50 4.90 10.86
N LEU A 5 28.58 3.66 10.36
CA LEU A 5 27.74 3.11 9.31
C LEU A 5 26.99 1.91 9.86
N VAL A 6 25.73 1.78 9.46
CA VAL A 6 24.92 0.58 9.70
C VAL A 6 24.68 -0.12 8.35
N ASP A 7 24.88 -1.42 8.33
CA ASP A 7 24.60 -2.23 7.16
C ASP A 7 23.08 -2.31 6.90
N PRO A 8 22.64 -2.31 5.64
CA PRO A 8 21.23 -2.44 5.33
C PRO A 8 20.71 -3.82 5.76
N SER A 9 19.62 -3.83 6.51
CA SER A 9 18.96 -5.04 7.01
C SER A 9 17.44 -4.82 7.08
N LEU A 10 16.66 -5.86 6.87
CA LEU A 10 15.21 -5.82 7.05
C LEU A 10 14.84 -5.60 8.53
N ASP A 11 15.71 -5.97 9.47
CA ASP A 11 15.49 -5.74 10.90
C ASP A 11 15.36 -4.26 11.26
N LEU A 12 16.01 -3.38 10.48
CA LEU A 12 15.87 -1.93 10.65
C LEU A 12 14.43 -1.47 10.44
N LEU A 13 13.69 -2.14 9.55
CA LEU A 13 12.28 -1.88 9.25
C LEU A 13 11.36 -2.63 10.22
N HIS A 14 11.65 -3.90 10.51
CA HIS A 14 10.88 -4.73 11.42
C HIS A 14 10.81 -4.10 12.83
N ASN A 15 11.94 -3.63 13.33
CA ASN A 15 12.05 -2.95 14.63
C ASN A 15 11.53 -1.51 14.58
N ARG A 16 10.91 -1.07 13.49
CA ARG A 16 10.31 0.26 13.30
C ARG A 16 11.26 1.40 13.66
N ARG A 17 12.57 1.21 13.41
CA ARG A 17 13.55 2.28 13.62
C ARG A 17 13.18 3.50 12.82
N ARG A 18 13.33 4.68 13.43
CA ARG A 18 13.10 5.94 12.76
C ARG A 18 14.17 6.17 11.69
N LEU A 19 13.72 6.48 10.46
CA LEU A 19 14.59 6.71 9.32
C LEU A 19 14.43 8.15 8.84
N ILE A 20 15.56 8.87 8.77
CA ILE A 20 15.61 10.25 8.26
C ILE A 20 16.12 10.22 6.83
N ASP A 21 15.21 10.52 5.89
CA ASP A 21 15.51 10.62 4.47
C ASP A 21 15.98 12.03 4.13
N VAL A 22 17.26 12.19 3.81
CA VAL A 22 17.82 13.49 3.41
C VAL A 22 17.80 13.73 1.90
N ARG A 23 17.07 12.91 1.13
CA ARG A 23 16.81 13.18 -0.30
C ARG A 23 15.87 14.37 -0.46
N ALA A 24 15.88 14.96 -1.66
CA ALA A 24 14.94 16.03 -1.99
C ALA A 24 13.47 15.52 -1.93
N PRO A 25 12.49 16.42 -1.64
CA PRO A 25 11.08 16.02 -1.52
C PRO A 25 10.53 15.31 -2.75
N VAL A 26 10.93 15.70 -3.96
CA VAL A 26 10.52 15.02 -5.20
C VAL A 26 11.00 13.58 -5.27
N GLU A 27 12.20 13.28 -4.77
CA GLU A 27 12.73 11.91 -4.72
C GLU A 27 12.00 11.07 -3.66
N PHE A 28 11.64 11.67 -2.52
CA PHE A 28 10.86 11.03 -1.46
C PHE A 28 9.46 10.69 -1.94
N ALA A 29 8.79 11.60 -2.65
CA ALA A 29 7.46 11.40 -3.21
C ALA A 29 7.40 10.31 -4.30
N GLN A 30 8.51 10.01 -4.97
CA GLN A 30 8.62 8.91 -5.94
C GLN A 30 8.67 7.53 -5.28
N GLY A 31 8.88 7.47 -3.98
CA GLY A 31 8.90 6.27 -3.16
C GLY A 31 9.88 6.40 -2.00
N SER A 32 9.40 6.11 -0.80
CA SER A 32 10.14 6.23 0.45
C SER A 32 10.31 4.87 1.14
N LEU A 33 11.26 4.77 2.08
CA LEU A 33 11.30 3.62 2.97
C LEU A 33 10.15 3.69 3.98
N PRO A 34 9.57 2.56 4.36
CA PRO A 34 8.49 2.52 5.34
C PRO A 34 8.87 3.22 6.65
N GLY A 35 8.00 4.08 7.16
CA GLY A 35 8.22 4.82 8.40
C GLY A 35 9.26 5.94 8.34
N ALA A 36 9.82 6.25 7.16
CA ALA A 36 10.76 7.34 7.00
C ALA A 36 10.09 8.72 7.04
N VAL A 37 10.81 9.70 7.60
CA VAL A 37 10.48 11.11 7.51
C VAL A 37 11.42 11.80 6.51
N ASN A 38 10.88 12.67 5.67
CA ASN A 38 11.70 13.46 4.75
C ASN A 38 12.16 14.76 5.43
N LEU A 39 13.43 14.82 5.75
CA LEU A 39 14.10 16.03 6.23
C LEU A 39 15.28 16.32 5.29
N PRO A 40 15.02 16.96 4.15
CA PRO A 40 15.96 17.01 3.05
C PRO A 40 17.19 17.88 3.35
N LEU A 41 18.36 17.43 2.89
CA LEU A 41 19.57 18.26 2.85
C LEU A 41 19.40 19.41 1.85
N MET A 42 18.77 19.12 0.70
CA MET A 42 18.46 20.07 -0.36
C MET A 42 16.98 19.97 -0.72
N ASP A 43 16.34 21.10 -0.98
CA ASP A 43 15.01 21.13 -1.58
C ASP A 43 15.04 20.73 -3.07
N ASN A 44 13.89 20.82 -3.75
CA ASN A 44 13.80 20.41 -5.15
C ASN A 44 14.61 21.30 -6.09
N GLU A 45 14.61 22.60 -5.86
CA GLU A 45 15.32 23.57 -6.70
C GLU A 45 16.82 23.49 -6.47
N GLU A 46 17.26 23.45 -5.22
CA GLU A 46 18.67 23.27 -4.86
C GLU A 46 19.23 21.98 -5.47
N ARG A 47 18.47 20.88 -5.33
CA ARG A 47 18.84 19.57 -5.92
C ARG A 47 18.90 19.62 -7.44
N HIS A 48 17.98 20.33 -8.10
CA HIS A 48 17.94 20.48 -9.55
C HIS A 48 19.19 21.23 -10.05
N ARG A 49 19.52 22.36 -9.43
CA ARG A 49 20.71 23.18 -9.77
C ARG A 49 21.99 22.38 -9.57
N VAL A 50 22.13 21.69 -8.44
CA VAL A 50 23.31 20.83 -8.18
C VAL A 50 23.39 19.69 -9.20
N GLY A 51 22.23 19.13 -9.63
CA GLY A 51 22.17 18.10 -10.67
C GLY A 51 22.67 18.59 -12.04
N ILE A 52 22.34 19.83 -12.43
CA ILE A 52 22.83 20.45 -13.66
C ILE A 52 24.35 20.66 -13.55
N ALA A 53 24.82 21.27 -12.46
CA ALA A 53 26.26 21.50 -12.25
C ALA A 53 27.06 20.17 -12.29
N TYR A 54 26.49 19.08 -11.76
CA TYR A 54 27.11 17.77 -11.84
C TYR A 54 27.25 17.28 -13.29
N ALA A 55 26.18 17.44 -14.09
CA ALA A 55 26.14 16.97 -15.47
C ALA A 55 27.07 17.80 -16.40
N GLU A 56 27.15 19.11 -16.19
CA GLU A 56 27.88 20.03 -17.06
C GLU A 56 29.35 20.23 -16.65
N GLN A 57 29.63 20.24 -15.33
CA GLN A 57 30.91 20.66 -14.77
C GLN A 57 31.56 19.60 -13.86
N GLY A 58 30.87 18.48 -13.61
CA GLY A 58 31.37 17.37 -12.83
C GLY A 58 31.15 17.49 -11.31
N GLN A 59 31.75 16.55 -10.59
CA GLN A 59 31.45 16.34 -9.16
C GLN A 59 31.88 17.52 -8.28
N ASP A 60 33.06 18.08 -8.51
CA ASP A 60 33.62 19.11 -7.64
C ASP A 60 32.84 20.43 -7.73
N ALA A 61 32.42 20.82 -8.93
CA ALA A 61 31.54 21.96 -9.14
C ALA A 61 30.15 21.76 -8.45
N ALA A 62 29.59 20.59 -8.55
CA ALA A 62 28.35 20.26 -7.88
C ALA A 62 28.46 20.33 -6.35
N ILE A 63 29.59 19.86 -5.78
CA ILE A 63 29.84 19.94 -4.33
C ILE A 63 30.01 21.41 -3.90
N ALA A 64 30.74 22.19 -4.65
CA ALA A 64 30.97 23.61 -4.36
C ALA A 64 29.63 24.37 -4.39
N LEU A 65 28.82 24.17 -5.44
CA LEU A 65 27.51 24.79 -5.55
C LEU A 65 26.57 24.32 -4.42
N GLY A 66 26.55 23.03 -4.09
CA GLY A 66 25.72 22.48 -3.00
C GLY A 66 26.06 23.11 -1.65
N LYS A 67 27.35 23.30 -1.35
CA LYS A 67 27.81 24.00 -0.13
C LYS A 67 27.35 25.46 -0.10
N GLN A 68 27.41 26.15 -1.24
CA GLN A 68 26.96 27.53 -1.36
C GLN A 68 25.44 27.68 -1.17
N LEU A 69 24.67 26.78 -1.77
CA LEU A 69 23.21 26.83 -1.71
C LEU A 69 22.68 26.49 -0.31
N VAL A 70 23.33 25.54 0.37
CA VAL A 70 22.89 25.07 1.70
C VAL A 70 23.84 25.61 2.76
N ASP A 71 23.87 26.93 2.94
CA ASP A 71 24.68 27.59 3.94
C ASP A 71 23.86 28.54 4.82
N GLY A 72 24.47 29.11 5.83
CA GLY A 72 23.92 30.16 6.70
C GLY A 72 22.60 29.74 7.36
N GLY A 73 21.53 30.50 7.07
CA GLY A 73 20.20 30.27 7.63
C GLY A 73 19.57 28.93 7.21
N ILE A 74 19.80 28.50 5.96
CA ILE A 74 19.29 27.24 5.43
C ILE A 74 19.93 26.07 6.17
N LYS A 75 21.27 26.06 6.30
CA LYS A 75 21.97 25.02 7.09
C LYS A 75 21.43 24.94 8.52
N ARG A 76 21.26 26.09 9.20
CA ARG A 76 20.71 26.10 10.56
C ARG A 76 19.32 25.50 10.63
N ALA A 77 18.41 25.85 9.70
CA ALA A 77 17.06 25.30 9.67
C ALA A 77 17.05 23.78 9.45
N ARG A 78 17.88 23.25 8.53
CA ARG A 78 18.03 21.81 8.31
C ARG A 78 18.54 21.11 9.57
N MET A 79 19.58 21.66 10.19
CA MET A 79 20.16 21.13 11.43
C MET A 79 19.13 21.08 12.57
N THR A 80 18.38 22.17 12.76
CA THR A 80 17.33 22.22 13.79
C THR A 80 16.29 21.12 13.57
N ALA A 81 15.82 20.93 12.33
CA ALA A 81 14.86 19.88 12.01
C ALA A 81 15.40 18.46 12.31
N TRP A 82 16.64 18.17 11.92
CA TRP A 82 17.28 16.88 12.24
C TRP A 82 17.47 16.69 13.73
N GLN A 83 17.91 17.70 14.47
CA GLN A 83 18.10 17.65 15.93
C GLN A 83 16.79 17.38 16.67
N GLN A 84 15.69 18.04 16.27
CA GLN A 84 14.36 17.82 16.84
C GLN A 84 13.89 16.37 16.58
N GLU A 85 14.04 15.87 15.35
CA GLU A 85 13.66 14.50 15.03
C GLU A 85 14.50 13.46 15.79
N ILE A 86 15.82 13.71 15.92
CA ILE A 86 16.72 12.84 16.66
C ILE A 86 16.45 12.88 18.17
N ALA A 87 16.07 14.04 18.71
CA ALA A 87 15.69 14.15 20.12
C ALA A 87 14.42 13.34 20.43
N ALA A 88 13.46 13.35 19.51
CA ALA A 88 12.24 12.53 19.61
C ALA A 88 12.50 11.03 19.37
N HIS A 89 13.50 10.69 18.55
CA HIS A 89 13.86 9.33 18.16
C HIS A 89 15.37 9.10 18.28
N PRO A 90 15.88 8.80 19.49
CA PRO A 90 17.31 8.70 19.74
C PRO A 90 18.05 7.59 18.99
N ASP A 91 17.34 6.64 18.42
CA ASP A 91 17.87 5.54 17.59
C ASP A 91 17.76 5.79 16.08
N ALA A 92 17.33 7.01 15.67
CA ALA A 92 17.13 7.37 14.27
C ALA A 92 18.39 7.14 13.42
N LEU A 93 18.18 6.65 12.20
CA LEU A 93 19.22 6.44 11.19
C LEU A 93 19.04 7.42 10.02
N ILE A 94 20.15 7.85 9.44
CA ILE A 94 20.15 8.77 8.31
C ILE A 94 20.39 8.00 7.02
N TYR A 95 19.71 8.36 5.95
CA TYR A 95 20.02 7.82 4.62
C TYR A 95 19.77 8.84 3.50
N CYS A 96 20.44 8.62 2.37
CA CYS A 96 20.11 9.23 1.10
C CYS A 96 19.94 8.15 0.04
N PHE A 97 19.97 8.50 -1.25
CA PHE A 97 19.71 7.54 -2.33
C PHE A 97 20.68 6.34 -2.36
N ARG A 98 22.01 6.61 -2.23
CA ARG A 98 23.07 5.58 -2.24
C ARG A 98 23.95 5.57 -1.00
N GLY A 99 23.56 6.25 0.07
CA GLY A 99 24.40 6.36 1.27
C GLY A 99 25.72 7.12 1.06
N GLY A 100 25.78 7.99 0.05
CA GLY A 100 26.96 8.81 -0.29
C GLY A 100 26.88 10.23 0.26
N LEU A 101 27.47 11.19 -0.47
CA LEU A 101 27.75 12.58 -0.05
C LEU A 101 26.61 13.27 0.71
N ARG A 102 25.34 13.16 0.27
CA ARG A 102 24.23 13.85 0.94
C ARG A 102 24.04 13.40 2.38
N SER A 103 23.97 12.09 2.61
CA SER A 103 23.87 11.55 3.97
C SER A 103 25.17 11.67 4.77
N GLU A 104 26.29 11.68 4.10
CA GLU A 104 27.61 11.93 4.70
C GLU A 104 27.75 13.37 5.20
N THR A 105 27.33 14.35 4.40
CA THR A 105 27.29 15.77 4.79
C THR A 105 26.34 15.98 5.98
N ALA A 106 25.14 15.40 5.94
CA ALA A 106 24.20 15.50 7.06
C ALA A 106 24.79 14.88 8.35
N GLN A 107 25.42 13.71 8.24
CA GLN A 107 26.09 13.05 9.35
C GLN A 107 27.25 13.88 9.90
N GLN A 108 28.07 14.46 9.03
CA GLN A 108 29.20 15.31 9.42
C GLN A 108 28.73 16.55 10.18
N TRP A 109 27.69 17.24 9.70
CA TRP A 109 27.18 18.43 10.39
C TRP A 109 26.61 18.11 11.77
N LEU A 110 25.91 16.97 11.90
CA LEU A 110 25.42 16.50 13.20
C LEU A 110 26.60 16.19 14.14
N TRP A 111 27.64 15.54 13.64
CA TRP A 111 28.85 15.26 14.41
C TRP A 111 29.54 16.52 14.89
N GLU A 112 29.69 17.54 14.03
CA GLU A 112 30.26 18.86 14.39
C GLU A 112 29.43 19.56 15.48
N ALA A 113 28.13 19.25 15.58
CA ALA A 113 27.24 19.73 16.64
C ALA A 113 27.18 18.81 17.88
N GLY A 114 28.09 17.81 17.98
CA GLY A 114 28.16 16.88 19.11
C GLY A 114 27.15 15.73 19.06
N ILE A 115 26.48 15.51 17.92
CA ILE A 115 25.46 14.47 17.77
C ILE A 115 25.97 13.35 16.86
N GLU A 116 26.29 12.22 17.44
CA GLU A 116 26.67 11.03 16.69
C GLU A 116 25.42 10.28 16.19
N ARG A 117 25.26 10.12 14.86
CA ARG A 117 24.19 9.34 14.25
C ARG A 117 24.72 8.46 13.12
N PRO A 118 24.39 7.16 13.11
CA PRO A 118 24.76 6.28 12.02
C PRO A 118 23.98 6.59 10.75
N ARG A 119 24.62 6.36 9.60
CA ARG A 119 23.95 6.36 8.30
C ARG A 119 23.89 4.96 7.68
N ILE A 120 22.86 4.69 6.89
CA ILE A 120 22.68 3.40 6.24
C ILE A 120 23.61 3.29 5.03
N ARG A 121 24.47 2.25 5.03
CA ARG A 121 25.34 1.92 3.90
C ARG A 121 24.49 1.59 2.67
N GLY A 122 24.82 2.19 1.52
CA GLY A 122 24.07 2.00 0.29
C GLY A 122 22.70 2.68 0.26
N GLY A 123 22.24 3.24 1.39
CA GLY A 123 21.05 4.07 1.53
C GLY A 123 19.75 3.42 1.03
N TRP A 124 18.86 4.24 0.48
CA TRP A 124 17.57 3.84 -0.06
C TRP A 124 17.67 2.68 -1.07
N LYS A 125 18.65 2.75 -1.99
CA LYS A 125 18.81 1.74 -3.04
C LYS A 125 19.11 0.36 -2.49
N ALA A 126 19.96 0.28 -1.46
CA ALA A 126 20.30 -1.00 -0.81
C ALA A 126 19.11 -1.56 -0.03
N MET A 127 18.43 -0.72 0.77
CA MET A 127 17.23 -1.12 1.51
C MET A 127 16.10 -1.58 0.59
N ARG A 128 15.81 -0.82 -0.49
CA ARG A 128 14.81 -1.22 -1.47
C ARG A 128 15.13 -2.58 -2.10
N LYS A 129 16.39 -2.83 -2.45
CA LYS A 129 16.81 -4.12 -2.99
C LYS A 129 16.49 -5.27 -2.03
N LEU A 130 16.73 -5.08 -0.72
CA LEU A 130 16.39 -6.09 0.29
C LEU A 130 14.89 -6.34 0.36
N ILE A 131 14.07 -5.27 0.35
CA ILE A 131 12.62 -5.40 0.37
C ILE A 131 12.13 -6.14 -0.87
N CYS A 132 12.59 -5.76 -2.07
CA CYS A 132 12.20 -6.43 -3.31
C CYS A 132 12.62 -7.91 -3.30
N ASN A 133 13.85 -8.22 -2.89
CA ASN A 133 14.32 -9.60 -2.79
C ASN A 133 13.48 -10.41 -1.78
N HIS A 134 13.01 -9.79 -0.69
CA HIS A 134 12.13 -10.45 0.28
C HIS A 134 10.76 -10.78 -0.32
N VAL A 135 10.18 -9.85 -1.09
CA VAL A 135 8.93 -10.09 -1.82
C VAL A 135 9.09 -11.18 -2.87
N ASP A 136 10.19 -11.16 -3.64
CA ASP A 136 10.47 -12.17 -4.66
C ASP A 136 10.67 -13.56 -4.02
N ALA A 137 11.43 -13.66 -2.93
CA ALA A 137 11.66 -14.91 -2.20
C ALA A 137 10.36 -15.49 -1.62
N ALA A 138 9.39 -14.67 -1.25
CA ALA A 138 8.10 -15.15 -0.78
C ALA A 138 7.30 -15.92 -1.85
N SER A 139 7.58 -15.71 -3.14
CA SER A 139 6.94 -16.44 -4.23
C SER A 139 7.38 -17.91 -4.35
N GLU A 140 8.50 -18.25 -3.75
CA GLU A 140 9.05 -19.62 -3.75
C GLU A 140 8.61 -20.43 -2.52
N ARG A 141 7.94 -19.78 -1.56
CA ARG A 141 7.40 -20.43 -0.36
C ARG A 141 6.02 -21.00 -0.60
N PRO A 142 5.53 -21.90 0.28
CA PRO A 142 4.15 -22.33 0.23
C PRO A 142 3.20 -21.13 0.25
N MET A 143 2.28 -21.08 -0.70
CA MET A 143 1.31 -20.00 -0.84
C MET A 143 -0.10 -20.58 -0.95
N LEU A 144 -1.08 -19.93 -0.30
CA LEU A 144 -2.49 -20.25 -0.39
C LEU A 144 -3.27 -19.04 -0.84
N VAL A 145 -4.15 -19.21 -1.82
CA VAL A 145 -4.97 -18.12 -2.36
C VAL A 145 -6.42 -18.27 -1.89
N ILE A 146 -6.95 -17.23 -1.26
CA ILE A 146 -8.34 -17.16 -0.83
C ILE A 146 -9.18 -16.54 -1.94
N SER A 147 -10.02 -17.38 -2.55
CA SER A 147 -10.94 -17.04 -3.63
C SER A 147 -12.37 -16.93 -3.13
N GLY A 148 -13.26 -16.36 -3.91
CA GLY A 148 -14.69 -16.24 -3.58
C GLY A 148 -15.33 -15.04 -4.26
N LEU A 149 -16.66 -15.10 -4.38
CA LEU A 149 -17.47 -14.05 -5.00
C LEU A 149 -17.24 -12.68 -4.33
N THR A 150 -17.58 -11.61 -5.04
CA THR A 150 -17.57 -10.26 -4.46
C THR A 150 -18.44 -10.18 -3.21
N GLY A 151 -17.91 -9.65 -2.13
CA GLY A 151 -18.57 -9.55 -0.83
C GLY A 151 -18.40 -10.77 0.08
N SER A 152 -17.62 -11.80 -0.28
CA SER A 152 -17.36 -12.95 0.60
C SER A 152 -16.36 -12.67 1.74
N ALA A 153 -15.98 -11.41 1.96
CA ALA A 153 -15.06 -10.96 3.02
C ALA A 153 -13.68 -11.67 3.00
N LYS A 154 -13.08 -11.79 1.81
CA LYS A 154 -11.73 -12.34 1.66
C LYS A 154 -10.69 -11.54 2.45
N THR A 155 -10.68 -10.21 2.32
CA THR A 155 -9.73 -9.32 3.01
C THR A 155 -9.85 -9.39 4.54
N PRO A 156 -11.05 -9.35 5.15
CA PRO A 156 -11.21 -9.68 6.56
C PRO A 156 -10.67 -11.07 6.95
N LEU A 157 -10.84 -12.10 6.11
CA LEU A 157 -10.30 -13.43 6.37
C LEU A 157 -8.76 -13.39 6.40
N ILE A 158 -8.13 -12.77 5.40
CA ILE A 158 -6.67 -12.59 5.32
C ILE A 158 -6.16 -11.86 6.57
N ASN A 159 -6.84 -10.79 6.99
CA ASN A 159 -6.43 -9.98 8.15
C ASN A 159 -6.64 -10.71 9.50
N ASN A 160 -7.35 -11.83 9.53
CA ASN A 160 -7.48 -12.73 10.68
C ASN A 160 -6.46 -13.89 10.68
N LEU A 161 -5.52 -13.90 9.73
CA LEU A 161 -4.47 -14.90 9.61
C LEU A 161 -3.10 -14.29 9.96
N GLU A 162 -2.32 -14.98 10.77
CA GLU A 162 -0.95 -14.58 11.13
C GLU A 162 -0.01 -14.55 9.92
N GLN A 163 -0.32 -15.36 8.90
CA GLN A 163 0.41 -15.47 7.64
C GLN A 163 -0.31 -14.77 6.48
N GLY A 164 -1.30 -13.94 6.79
CA GLY A 164 -2.06 -13.18 5.80
C GLY A 164 -1.25 -12.01 5.22
N LEU A 165 -1.40 -11.77 3.92
CA LEU A 165 -0.91 -10.57 3.24
C LEU A 165 -2.07 -9.89 2.51
N ASP A 166 -2.50 -8.75 3.02
CA ASP A 166 -3.57 -7.92 2.47
C ASP A 166 -3.06 -7.10 1.28
N LEU A 167 -3.26 -7.61 0.07
CA LEU A 167 -2.84 -6.95 -1.18
C LEU A 167 -3.69 -5.71 -1.48
N GLU A 168 -4.99 -5.76 -1.19
CA GLU A 168 -5.91 -4.62 -1.35
C GLU A 168 -5.51 -3.47 -0.41
N GLY A 169 -5.19 -3.79 0.84
CA GLY A 169 -4.69 -2.82 1.81
C GLY A 169 -3.36 -2.21 1.39
N CYS A 170 -2.40 -3.02 0.91
CA CYS A 170 -1.14 -2.52 0.36
C CYS A 170 -1.35 -1.54 -0.81
N ALA A 171 -2.33 -1.82 -1.69
CA ALA A 171 -2.69 -0.96 -2.82
C ALA A 171 -3.54 0.27 -2.43
N ARG A 172 -4.06 0.32 -1.22
CA ARG A 172 -5.13 1.25 -0.81
C ARG A 172 -6.29 1.24 -1.80
N HIS A 173 -6.69 0.05 -2.22
CA HIS A 173 -7.72 -0.12 -3.24
C HIS A 173 -8.39 -1.49 -3.11
N LYS A 174 -9.71 -1.51 -2.91
CA LYS A 174 -10.48 -2.75 -2.95
C LYS A 174 -10.69 -3.14 -4.42
N GLY A 175 -10.07 -4.15 -4.92
CA GLY A 175 -9.95 -4.65 -6.31
C GLY A 175 -11.09 -4.41 -7.33
N SER A 176 -12.07 -3.58 -7.02
CA SER A 176 -13.26 -3.31 -7.83
C SER A 176 -13.33 -1.90 -8.40
N ALA A 177 -14.25 -1.62 -9.34
CA ALA A 177 -14.50 -0.28 -9.85
C ALA A 177 -14.84 0.76 -8.75
N PHE A 178 -15.38 0.32 -7.62
CA PHE A 178 -15.75 1.12 -6.46
C PHE A 178 -14.66 1.17 -5.38
N GLY A 179 -13.58 0.43 -5.55
CA GLY A 179 -12.58 0.17 -4.52
C GLY A 179 -11.60 1.31 -4.21
N ARG A 180 -11.77 2.49 -4.83
CA ARG A 180 -10.88 3.62 -4.63
C ARG A 180 -10.95 4.14 -3.19
N HIS A 181 -9.79 4.35 -2.56
CA HIS A 181 -9.67 4.94 -1.24
C HIS A 181 -9.72 6.49 -1.30
N PRO A 182 -10.22 7.21 -0.26
CA PRO A 182 -10.18 8.67 -0.19
C PRO A 182 -8.77 9.27 -0.24
N LEU A 183 -7.82 8.60 0.38
CA LEU A 183 -6.40 8.98 0.28
C LEU A 183 -5.81 8.60 -1.08
N PRO A 184 -4.79 9.33 -1.56
CA PRO A 184 -4.10 8.98 -2.80
C PRO A 184 -3.62 7.53 -2.81
N ALA A 185 -3.73 6.89 -3.97
CA ALA A 185 -3.12 5.56 -4.17
C ALA A 185 -1.59 5.66 -3.95
N PRO A 186 -0.95 4.64 -3.38
CA PRO A 186 0.50 4.60 -3.28
C PRO A 186 1.12 4.58 -4.68
N CYS A 187 2.33 5.12 -4.81
CA CYS A 187 3.13 4.85 -5.99
C CYS A 187 3.54 3.36 -6.02
N GLN A 188 4.01 2.88 -7.17
CA GLN A 188 4.39 1.46 -7.32
C GLN A 188 5.45 1.02 -6.29
N ILE A 189 6.40 1.90 -5.99
CA ILE A 189 7.46 1.64 -5.01
C ILE A 189 6.88 1.47 -3.61
N ASP A 190 5.98 2.36 -3.20
CA ASP A 190 5.39 2.31 -1.87
C ASP A 190 4.43 1.12 -1.71
N PHE A 191 3.76 0.70 -2.80
CA PHE A 191 2.99 -0.54 -2.83
C PHE A 191 3.88 -1.77 -2.59
N GLU A 192 5.00 -1.89 -3.31
CA GLU A 192 5.94 -2.99 -3.15
C GLU A 192 6.59 -2.98 -1.75
N HIS A 193 6.87 -1.80 -1.20
CA HIS A 193 7.35 -1.66 0.16
C HIS A 193 6.27 -2.10 1.19
N ALA A 194 5.00 -1.75 0.96
CA ALA A 194 3.91 -2.19 1.82
C ALA A 194 3.75 -3.72 1.79
N MET A 195 3.87 -4.36 0.61
CA MET A 195 3.90 -5.81 0.49
C MET A 195 5.08 -6.43 1.29
N GLY A 196 6.29 -5.89 1.11
CA GLY A 196 7.46 -6.34 1.85
C GLY A 196 7.31 -6.21 3.36
N MET A 197 6.72 -5.11 3.83
CA MET A 197 6.41 -4.93 5.26
C MET A 197 5.32 -5.88 5.74
N GLY A 198 4.28 -6.13 4.93
CA GLY A 198 3.26 -7.13 5.25
C GLY A 198 3.85 -8.52 5.48
N LEU A 199 4.73 -8.96 4.56
CA LEU A 199 5.44 -10.23 4.67
C LEU A 199 6.40 -10.27 5.87
N LEU A 200 7.10 -9.17 6.14
CA LEU A 200 8.05 -9.07 7.26
C LEU A 200 7.36 -9.09 8.63
N ASN A 201 6.13 -8.58 8.70
CA ASN A 201 5.34 -8.53 9.93
C ASN A 201 4.51 -9.80 10.19
N GLN A 202 4.55 -10.79 9.29
CA GLN A 202 3.96 -12.10 9.56
C GLN A 202 4.61 -12.76 10.79
N GLN A 203 3.87 -13.57 11.53
CA GLN A 203 4.41 -14.26 12.70
C GLN A 203 5.62 -15.11 12.34
N GLN A 204 5.61 -15.68 11.13
CA GLN A 204 6.73 -16.42 10.56
C GLN A 204 7.12 -15.80 9.22
N PRO A 205 8.01 -14.79 9.18
CA PRO A 205 8.35 -14.08 7.95
C PRO A 205 9.00 -14.94 6.86
N GLN A 206 9.45 -16.15 7.19
CA GLN A 206 9.96 -17.14 6.24
C GLN A 206 8.98 -18.32 6.00
N GLY A 207 7.84 -18.32 6.67
CA GLY A 207 6.79 -19.32 6.55
C GLY A 207 5.91 -19.17 5.29
N PRO A 208 4.78 -19.89 5.25
CA PRO A 208 3.83 -19.81 4.16
C PRO A 208 3.19 -18.42 4.10
N THR A 209 2.58 -18.08 2.95
CA THR A 209 1.83 -16.82 2.79
C THR A 209 0.42 -17.09 2.30
N VAL A 210 -0.57 -16.44 2.90
CA VAL A 210 -1.98 -16.50 2.47
C VAL A 210 -2.39 -15.16 1.89
N VAL A 211 -2.92 -15.13 0.67
CA VAL A 211 -3.28 -13.91 -0.06
C VAL A 211 -4.69 -13.99 -0.65
N GLU A 212 -5.28 -12.84 -1.01
CA GLU A 212 -6.52 -12.79 -1.79
C GLU A 212 -6.29 -13.20 -3.25
N ASP A 213 -7.31 -13.77 -3.88
CA ASP A 213 -7.38 -14.05 -5.32
C ASP A 213 -7.58 -12.74 -6.11
N GLU A 214 -6.51 -11.99 -6.23
CA GLU A 214 -6.50 -10.71 -6.92
C GLU A 214 -5.79 -10.80 -8.28
N SER A 215 -6.22 -9.95 -9.20
CA SER A 215 -5.53 -9.80 -10.47
C SER A 215 -4.17 -9.13 -10.26
N ARG A 216 -3.28 -9.25 -11.27
CA ARG A 216 -2.00 -8.55 -11.22
C ARG A 216 -2.13 -7.03 -11.03
N HIS A 217 -3.26 -6.44 -11.46
CA HIS A 217 -3.53 -5.01 -11.35
C HIS A 217 -4.56 -4.75 -10.26
N ILE A 218 -4.17 -4.05 -9.20
CA ILE A 218 -5.03 -3.64 -8.09
C ILE A 218 -5.05 -2.10 -8.06
N GLY A 219 -6.11 -1.50 -8.59
CA GLY A 219 -6.19 -0.05 -8.75
C GLY A 219 -5.10 0.50 -9.68
N ALA A 220 -4.17 1.29 -9.14
CA ALA A 220 -3.02 1.84 -9.86
C ALA A 220 -1.74 1.01 -9.68
N ALA A 221 -1.76 0.03 -8.77
CA ALA A 221 -0.61 -0.79 -8.42
C ALA A 221 -0.54 -2.10 -9.23
N ASN A 222 0.67 -2.60 -9.38
CA ASN A 222 0.92 -3.89 -10.03
C ASN A 222 1.61 -4.82 -9.04
N VAL A 223 1.02 -5.98 -8.79
CA VAL A 223 1.69 -7.06 -8.05
C VAL A 223 2.96 -7.45 -8.82
N PRO A 224 4.14 -7.53 -8.16
CA PRO A 224 5.38 -7.95 -8.81
C PRO A 224 5.19 -9.25 -9.57
N LEU A 225 5.73 -9.32 -10.80
CA LEU A 225 5.43 -10.42 -11.71
C LEU A 225 5.81 -11.79 -11.13
N ILE A 226 6.92 -11.87 -10.42
CA ILE A 226 7.40 -13.12 -9.81
C ILE A 226 6.41 -13.57 -8.74
N PHE A 227 6.01 -12.67 -7.85
CA PHE A 227 5.03 -12.94 -6.79
C PHE A 227 3.67 -13.35 -7.37
N TRP A 228 3.17 -12.62 -8.37
CA TRP A 228 1.90 -12.95 -9.02
C TRP A 228 1.91 -14.31 -9.71
N ARG A 229 3.01 -14.70 -10.34
CA ARG A 229 3.19 -16.07 -10.90
C ARG A 229 3.17 -17.15 -9.82
N GLY A 230 3.64 -16.84 -8.61
CA GLY A 230 3.48 -17.70 -7.44
C GLY A 230 2.01 -17.89 -7.09
N MET A 231 1.24 -16.79 -7.03
CA MET A 231 -0.21 -16.82 -6.78
C MET A 231 -0.98 -17.64 -7.84
N GLU A 232 -0.60 -17.54 -9.11
CA GLU A 232 -1.28 -18.32 -10.17
C GLU A 232 -1.13 -19.83 -9.99
N LYS A 233 0.02 -20.29 -9.51
CA LYS A 233 0.32 -21.71 -9.27
C LYS A 233 -0.17 -22.22 -7.92
N ALA A 234 -0.45 -21.32 -6.99
CA ALA A 234 -0.81 -21.67 -5.63
C ALA A 234 -2.17 -22.37 -5.55
N PRO A 235 -2.34 -23.34 -4.64
CA PRO A 235 -3.62 -23.92 -4.34
C PRO A 235 -4.59 -22.84 -3.81
N ARG A 236 -5.90 -23.12 -3.98
CA ARG A 236 -6.95 -22.16 -3.63
C ARG A 236 -7.94 -22.71 -2.63
N VAL A 237 -8.49 -21.81 -1.83
CA VAL A 237 -9.66 -22.05 -0.97
C VAL A 237 -10.76 -21.11 -1.43
N ARG A 238 -12.00 -21.62 -1.55
CA ARG A 238 -13.13 -20.81 -1.99
C ARG A 238 -14.11 -20.55 -0.87
N VAL A 239 -14.29 -19.26 -0.55
CA VAL A 239 -15.30 -18.82 0.41
C VAL A 239 -16.64 -18.67 -0.29
N GLU A 240 -17.65 -19.41 0.17
CA GLU A 240 -19.03 -19.36 -0.31
C GLU A 240 -19.95 -18.82 0.78
N MET A 241 -20.55 -17.66 0.52
CA MET A 241 -21.48 -17.01 1.44
C MET A 241 -22.80 -16.71 0.73
N PRO A 242 -23.94 -16.79 1.46
CA PRO A 242 -25.26 -16.42 0.93
C PRO A 242 -25.30 -14.98 0.42
N LEU A 243 -26.21 -14.70 -0.50
CA LEU A 243 -26.31 -13.38 -1.14
C LEU A 243 -26.61 -12.26 -0.14
N ASP A 244 -27.51 -12.46 0.79
CA ASP A 244 -27.88 -11.52 1.85
C ASP A 244 -26.68 -11.15 2.73
N TRP A 245 -25.91 -12.16 3.13
CA TRP A 245 -24.67 -11.96 3.88
C TRP A 245 -23.65 -11.14 3.08
N ARG A 246 -23.41 -11.50 1.81
CA ARG A 246 -22.48 -10.78 0.93
C ARG A 246 -22.93 -9.33 0.69
N LEU A 247 -24.24 -9.11 0.56
CA LEU A 247 -24.82 -7.79 0.38
C LEU A 247 -24.60 -6.90 1.61
N ALA A 248 -24.80 -7.44 2.80
CA ALA A 248 -24.51 -6.76 4.06
C ALA A 248 -23.01 -6.40 4.16
N GLN A 249 -22.13 -7.33 3.80
CA GLN A 249 -20.68 -7.11 3.80
C GLN A 249 -20.28 -6.02 2.81
N ILE A 250 -20.83 -6.02 1.59
CA ILE A 250 -20.55 -4.99 0.58
C ILE A 250 -21.08 -3.63 1.02
N ARG A 251 -22.27 -3.56 1.63
CA ARG A 251 -22.77 -2.31 2.19
C ARG A 251 -21.80 -1.79 3.26
N LYS A 252 -21.37 -2.66 4.18
CA LYS A 252 -20.36 -2.31 5.18
C LYS A 252 -19.09 -1.73 4.51
N ASP A 253 -18.50 -2.45 3.56
CA ASP A 253 -17.21 -2.11 2.94
C ASP A 253 -17.25 -0.84 2.09
N TYR A 254 -18.30 -0.68 1.26
CA TYR A 254 -18.36 0.37 0.23
C TYR A 254 -19.26 1.54 0.60
N ILE A 255 -20.03 1.44 1.70
CA ILE A 255 -20.89 2.51 2.18
C ILE A 255 -20.45 2.94 3.59
N ASP A 256 -20.52 2.04 4.58
CA ASP A 256 -20.31 2.42 5.98
C ASP A 256 -18.85 2.77 6.28
N ASP A 257 -17.92 1.88 5.93
CA ASP A 257 -16.49 2.09 6.17
C ASP A 257 -15.95 3.22 5.26
N LEU A 258 -16.40 3.26 4.00
CA LEU A 258 -16.00 4.31 3.05
C LEU A 258 -16.49 5.68 3.53
N TRP A 259 -17.72 5.78 4.04
CA TRP A 259 -18.25 7.01 4.62
C TRP A 259 -17.41 7.48 5.81
N THR A 260 -17.07 6.57 6.72
CA THR A 260 -16.22 6.86 7.87
C THR A 260 -14.86 7.42 7.46
N LEU A 261 -14.27 6.88 6.40
CA LEU A 261 -12.99 7.38 5.87
C LEU A 261 -13.12 8.79 5.26
N TYR A 262 -14.17 9.04 4.47
CA TYR A 262 -14.41 10.36 3.88
C TYR A 262 -14.72 11.41 4.94
N GLN A 263 -15.54 11.04 5.94
CA GLN A 263 -15.91 11.91 7.05
C GLN A 263 -14.66 12.34 7.86
N ARG A 264 -13.78 11.39 8.18
CA ARG A 264 -12.53 11.68 8.90
C ARG A 264 -11.59 12.59 8.11
N GLN A 265 -11.52 12.42 6.80
CA GLN A 265 -10.57 13.15 5.97
C GLN A 265 -11.06 14.55 5.58
N TYR A 266 -12.36 14.72 5.36
CA TYR A 266 -12.92 15.93 4.73
C TYR A 266 -14.09 16.55 5.51
N GLY A 267 -14.49 15.97 6.64
CA GLY A 267 -15.69 16.37 7.38
C GLY A 267 -16.98 15.91 6.72
N ASP A 268 -18.12 16.21 7.35
CA ASP A 268 -19.42 15.67 6.93
C ASP A 268 -19.85 16.16 5.55
N TRP A 269 -19.86 17.46 5.32
CA TRP A 269 -20.41 18.03 4.08
C TRP A 269 -19.56 17.69 2.86
N LEU A 270 -18.25 17.99 2.90
CA LEU A 270 -17.36 17.75 1.76
C LEU A 270 -17.12 16.26 1.56
N GLY A 271 -16.95 15.52 2.67
CA GLY A 271 -16.78 14.06 2.63
C GLY A 271 -17.95 13.36 1.95
N TRP A 272 -19.19 13.77 2.28
CA TRP A 272 -20.38 13.22 1.64
C TRP A 272 -20.45 13.54 0.15
N ALA A 273 -20.20 14.78 -0.23
CA ALA A 273 -20.18 15.18 -1.64
C ALA A 273 -19.15 14.40 -2.47
N LEU A 274 -17.94 14.22 -1.93
CA LEU A 274 -16.86 13.46 -2.57
C LEU A 274 -17.17 11.97 -2.67
N MET A 275 -17.69 11.34 -1.61
CA MET A 275 -18.12 9.94 -1.63
C MET A 275 -19.20 9.68 -2.67
N ARG A 276 -20.25 10.50 -2.71
CA ARG A 276 -21.32 10.42 -3.73
C ARG A 276 -20.75 10.51 -5.14
N LYS A 277 -19.87 11.51 -5.39
CA LYS A 277 -19.18 11.66 -6.67
C LYS A 277 -18.38 10.43 -7.05
N GLN A 278 -17.64 9.86 -6.10
CA GLN A 278 -16.86 8.63 -6.33
C GLN A 278 -17.76 7.46 -6.73
N LEU A 279 -18.80 7.16 -5.94
CA LEU A 279 -19.71 6.04 -6.19
C LEU A 279 -20.46 6.19 -7.52
N SER A 280 -20.93 7.40 -7.84
CA SER A 280 -21.61 7.67 -9.10
C SER A 280 -20.65 7.52 -10.29
N THR A 281 -19.42 8.04 -10.18
CA THR A 281 -18.38 7.91 -11.21
C THR A 281 -17.99 6.45 -11.45
N ALA A 282 -17.87 5.66 -10.36
CA ALA A 282 -17.56 4.24 -10.43
C ALA A 282 -18.64 3.47 -11.23
N LEU A 283 -19.92 3.76 -10.97
CA LEU A 283 -21.01 3.14 -11.69
C LEU A 283 -21.01 3.50 -13.19
N VAL A 284 -20.73 4.76 -13.52
CA VAL A 284 -20.63 5.23 -14.94
C VAL A 284 -19.48 4.53 -15.68
N ARG A 285 -18.34 4.27 -15.03
CA ARG A 285 -17.22 3.55 -15.63
C ARG A 285 -17.58 2.14 -16.09
N LEU A 286 -18.59 1.53 -15.49
CA LEU A 286 -19.10 0.20 -15.89
C LEU A 286 -20.05 0.25 -17.11
N ARG A 287 -20.32 1.43 -17.69
CA ARG A 287 -21.30 1.61 -18.80
C ARG A 287 -21.13 0.60 -19.94
N LYS A 288 -19.89 0.39 -20.41
CA LYS A 288 -19.63 -0.54 -21.53
C LYS A 288 -19.99 -1.98 -21.20
N ARG A 289 -19.89 -2.36 -19.93
CA ARG A 289 -20.14 -3.73 -19.44
C ARG A 289 -21.61 -3.95 -19.04
N LEU A 290 -22.24 -2.93 -18.47
CA LEU A 290 -23.63 -2.97 -18.02
C LEU A 290 -24.65 -2.77 -19.15
N GLY A 291 -24.27 -2.01 -20.17
CA GLY A 291 -25.23 -1.46 -21.15
C GLY A 291 -26.03 -0.28 -20.59
N LEU A 292 -26.67 0.49 -21.49
CA LEU A 292 -27.29 1.76 -21.12
C LEU A 292 -28.51 1.59 -20.21
N ALA A 293 -29.40 0.65 -20.52
CA ALA A 293 -30.67 0.46 -19.79
C ALA A 293 -30.39 0.04 -18.31
N ARG A 294 -29.47 -0.92 -18.10
CA ARG A 294 -29.10 -1.39 -16.76
C ARG A 294 -28.39 -0.29 -15.97
N LEU A 295 -27.49 0.46 -16.62
CA LEU A 295 -26.83 1.61 -16.00
C LEU A 295 -27.85 2.65 -15.52
N GLN A 296 -28.79 3.06 -16.36
CA GLN A 296 -29.82 4.04 -16.00
C GLN A 296 -30.69 3.57 -14.84
N ARG A 297 -31.08 2.29 -14.83
CA ARG A 297 -31.82 1.69 -13.69
C ARG A 297 -31.01 1.80 -12.41
N LEU A 298 -29.76 1.36 -12.41
CA LEU A 298 -28.87 1.40 -11.24
C LEU A 298 -28.62 2.82 -10.76
N GLN A 299 -28.46 3.81 -11.67
CA GLN A 299 -28.29 5.21 -11.31
C GLN A 299 -29.50 5.79 -10.59
N ARG A 300 -30.73 5.42 -11.03
CA ARG A 300 -31.96 5.85 -10.34
C ARG A 300 -32.02 5.27 -8.90
N LEU A 301 -31.75 3.99 -8.75
CA LEU A 301 -31.72 3.32 -7.44
C LEU A 301 -30.63 3.92 -6.54
N GLN A 302 -29.45 4.19 -7.08
CA GLN A 302 -28.35 4.83 -6.34
C GLN A 302 -28.73 6.26 -5.89
N THR A 303 -29.42 7.02 -6.74
CA THR A 303 -29.88 8.38 -6.40
C THR A 303 -30.88 8.37 -5.25
N LEU A 304 -31.83 7.42 -5.26
CA LEU A 304 -32.77 7.23 -4.17
C LEU A 304 -32.05 6.80 -2.88
N ALA A 305 -31.11 5.88 -2.98
CA ALA A 305 -30.32 5.42 -1.84
C ALA A 305 -29.51 6.55 -1.20
N PHE A 306 -28.97 7.49 -1.98
CA PHE A 306 -28.28 8.67 -1.44
C PHE A 306 -29.21 9.57 -0.61
N ARG A 307 -30.45 9.80 -1.10
CA ARG A 307 -31.46 10.56 -0.36
C ARG A 307 -31.85 9.90 0.97
N GLU A 308 -32.02 8.58 0.95
CA GLU A 308 -32.33 7.82 2.14
C GLU A 308 -31.15 7.76 3.13
N HIS A 309 -29.93 7.70 2.62
CA HIS A 309 -28.72 7.77 3.46
C HIS A 309 -28.65 9.11 4.21
N GLU A 310 -28.97 10.22 3.57
CA GLU A 310 -29.05 11.56 4.20
C GLU A 310 -30.10 11.62 5.33
N ARG A 311 -31.09 10.73 5.31
CA ARG A 311 -32.09 10.54 6.37
C ARG A 311 -31.70 9.49 7.42
N GLY A 312 -30.47 8.94 7.33
CA GLY A 312 -29.95 7.94 8.24
C GLY A 312 -30.17 6.48 7.81
N ASN A 313 -30.87 6.23 6.69
CA ASN A 313 -31.15 4.88 6.19
C ASN A 313 -30.07 4.42 5.20
N ARG A 314 -29.00 3.81 5.69
CA ARG A 314 -27.91 3.29 4.85
C ARG A 314 -28.26 1.96 4.14
N HIS A 315 -29.25 1.21 4.65
CA HIS A 315 -29.73 -0.03 4.02
C HIS A 315 -30.34 0.22 2.63
N ALA A 316 -30.81 1.42 2.33
CA ALA A 316 -31.31 1.78 1.02
C ALA A 316 -30.29 1.54 -0.12
N HIS A 317 -28.99 1.50 0.19
CA HIS A 317 -27.95 1.18 -0.80
C HIS A 317 -28.02 -0.25 -1.32
N GLU A 318 -28.61 -1.18 -0.58
CA GLU A 318 -28.77 -2.58 -0.99
C GLU A 318 -29.64 -2.70 -2.25
N ALA A 319 -30.53 -1.75 -2.49
CA ALA A 319 -31.40 -1.73 -3.67
C ALA A 319 -30.63 -1.63 -5.00
N TRP A 320 -29.46 -0.97 -5.04
CA TRP A 320 -28.63 -0.92 -6.24
C TRP A 320 -27.42 -1.85 -6.19
N LEU A 321 -26.92 -2.17 -4.98
CA LEU A 321 -25.81 -3.10 -4.78
C LEU A 321 -26.21 -4.54 -5.12
N GLY A 322 -27.42 -4.98 -4.72
CA GLY A 322 -27.92 -6.32 -5.00
C GLY A 322 -27.97 -6.65 -6.51
N PRO A 323 -28.67 -5.88 -7.34
CA PRO A 323 -28.64 -6.07 -8.78
C PRO A 323 -27.24 -5.95 -9.41
N LEU A 324 -26.38 -5.08 -8.89
CA LEU A 324 -25.02 -4.96 -9.37
C LEU A 324 -24.21 -6.24 -9.11
N LEU A 325 -24.42 -6.89 -7.95
CA LEU A 325 -23.81 -8.19 -7.64
C LEU A 325 -24.34 -9.30 -8.54
N THR A 326 -25.64 -9.48 -8.56
CA THR A 326 -26.28 -10.66 -9.19
C THR A 326 -26.27 -10.60 -10.71
N GLU A 327 -26.34 -9.38 -11.29
CA GLU A 327 -26.45 -9.20 -12.74
C GLU A 327 -25.12 -8.84 -13.42
N TYR A 328 -24.07 -8.52 -12.65
CA TYR A 328 -22.79 -8.14 -13.23
C TYR A 328 -21.61 -8.89 -12.60
N TYR A 329 -21.37 -8.75 -11.27
CA TYR A 329 -20.17 -9.33 -10.66
C TYR A 329 -20.19 -10.86 -10.60
N ASP A 330 -21.30 -11.46 -10.17
CA ASP A 330 -21.42 -12.91 -10.05
C ASP A 330 -21.33 -13.62 -11.42
N PRO A 331 -22.03 -13.16 -12.48
CA PRO A 331 -21.85 -13.71 -13.83
C PRO A 331 -20.40 -13.58 -14.35
N LEU A 332 -19.75 -12.42 -14.09
CA LEU A 332 -18.36 -12.22 -14.51
C LEU A 332 -17.41 -13.21 -13.83
N TYR A 333 -17.57 -13.42 -12.52
CA TYR A 333 -16.75 -14.36 -11.76
C TYR A 333 -16.97 -15.81 -12.22
N ARG A 334 -18.22 -16.23 -12.43
CA ARG A 334 -18.55 -17.57 -12.95
C ARG A 334 -17.91 -17.79 -14.32
N TYR A 335 -18.03 -16.82 -15.22
CA TYR A 335 -17.40 -16.89 -16.54
C TYR A 335 -15.87 -17.04 -16.45
N GLN A 336 -15.23 -16.35 -15.51
CA GLN A 336 -13.77 -16.47 -15.28
C GLN A 336 -13.40 -17.88 -14.78
N LEU A 337 -14.18 -18.44 -13.86
CA LEU A 337 -13.97 -19.82 -13.38
C LEU A 337 -14.16 -20.88 -14.49
N GLU A 338 -15.16 -20.70 -15.35
CA GLU A 338 -15.39 -21.59 -16.49
C GLU A 338 -14.24 -21.54 -17.49
N LYS A 339 -13.73 -20.34 -17.77
CA LYS A 339 -12.65 -20.11 -18.71
C LYS A 339 -11.27 -20.59 -18.19
N HIS A 340 -11.06 -20.50 -16.89
CA HIS A 340 -9.86 -20.92 -16.19
C HIS A 340 -10.23 -21.82 -15.00
N PRO A 341 -10.53 -23.13 -15.26
CA PRO A 341 -10.88 -24.04 -14.20
C PRO A 341 -9.81 -24.11 -13.12
N GLN A 342 -10.24 -23.99 -11.87
CA GLN A 342 -9.35 -23.99 -10.71
C GLN A 342 -9.71 -25.16 -9.79
N THR A 343 -8.70 -25.80 -9.23
CA THR A 343 -8.87 -26.80 -8.18
C THR A 343 -8.82 -26.13 -6.82
N PHE A 344 -9.85 -26.36 -6.01
CA PHE A 344 -9.92 -25.84 -4.65
C PHE A 344 -9.61 -26.94 -3.65
N LEU A 345 -8.70 -26.65 -2.70
CA LEU A 345 -8.41 -27.58 -1.58
C LEU A 345 -9.54 -27.63 -0.56
N HIS A 346 -10.29 -26.54 -0.44
CA HIS A 346 -11.44 -26.43 0.43
C HIS A 346 -12.45 -25.44 -0.17
N VAL A 347 -13.73 -25.74 0.04
CA VAL A 347 -14.86 -24.87 -0.31
C VAL A 347 -15.81 -24.87 0.89
N GLY A 348 -16.15 -23.71 1.40
CA GLY A 348 -17.03 -23.61 2.56
C GLY A 348 -17.38 -22.16 2.92
N ASP A 349 -18.03 -21.98 4.03
CA ASP A 349 -18.33 -20.68 4.59
C ASP A 349 -17.06 -19.98 5.12
N TRP A 350 -17.22 -18.76 5.60
CA TRP A 350 -16.12 -17.93 6.04
C TRP A 350 -15.33 -18.55 7.21
N ASP A 351 -16.02 -19.09 8.22
CA ASP A 351 -15.39 -19.68 9.42
C ASP A 351 -14.66 -20.98 9.08
N SER A 352 -15.24 -21.82 8.27
CA SER A 352 -14.66 -23.07 7.77
C SER A 352 -13.39 -22.79 6.93
N CYS A 353 -13.43 -21.78 6.05
CA CYS A 353 -12.29 -21.40 5.24
C CYS A 353 -11.17 -20.78 6.09
N LEU A 354 -11.50 -19.98 7.11
CA LEU A 354 -10.53 -19.44 8.06
C LEU A 354 -9.84 -20.56 8.85
N ALA A 355 -10.60 -21.53 9.36
CA ALA A 355 -10.07 -22.69 10.09
C ALA A 355 -9.14 -23.52 9.19
N PHE A 356 -9.56 -23.80 7.95
CA PHE A 356 -8.73 -24.51 6.97
C PHE A 356 -7.43 -23.77 6.67
N ALA A 357 -7.49 -22.44 6.44
CA ALA A 357 -6.30 -21.65 6.12
C ALA A 357 -5.31 -21.60 7.29
N ARG A 358 -5.78 -21.54 8.53
CA ARG A 358 -4.95 -21.63 9.74
C ARG A 358 -4.24 -22.98 9.84
N ASP A 359 -4.99 -24.06 9.70
CA ASP A 359 -4.45 -25.44 9.75
C ASP A 359 -3.46 -25.68 8.59
N TRP A 360 -3.78 -25.24 7.39
CA TRP A 360 -2.90 -25.30 6.24
C TRP A 360 -1.59 -24.54 6.51
N SER A 361 -1.67 -23.31 7.04
CA SER A 361 -0.49 -22.50 7.37
C SER A 361 0.39 -23.20 8.42
N ALA A 362 -0.22 -23.75 9.47
CA ALA A 362 0.51 -24.48 10.51
C ALA A 362 1.25 -25.71 9.96
N ARG A 363 0.65 -26.45 9.04
CA ARG A 363 1.27 -27.62 8.40
C ARG A 363 2.43 -27.28 7.44
N HIS A 364 2.46 -26.07 6.91
CA HIS A 364 3.51 -25.61 6.00
C HIS A 364 4.50 -24.64 6.67
N ALA A 365 4.33 -24.38 7.95
CA ALA A 365 5.30 -23.70 8.78
C ALA A 365 6.52 -24.64 8.99
N ALA A 366 7.63 -24.36 8.31
CA ALA A 366 8.87 -25.13 8.42
C ALA A 366 9.68 -24.73 9.65
#